data_811297f831a896eb34e9e48b2fc3073b
#
_entry.id   811297f831a896eb34e9e48b2fc3073b
#
_cell.length_a   1.000
_cell.length_b   1.000
_cell.length_c   1.000
_cell.angle_alpha   90.00
_cell.angle_beta   90.00
_cell.angle_gamma   90.00
#
_symmetry.space_group_name_H-M   'P 1'
#
loop_
_entity.id
_entity.type
_entity.pdbx_description
1 polymer ?
#
loop_
_entity_poly.entity_id
_entity_poly.type
_entity_poly.pdbx_seq_one_letter_code
_entity_poly.pdbx_strand_id
1 'polypeptide(L)'
;MGKQIWKPGNMVYPVPAVMVSAVDREGKSNIITVAWTGTICSDPAMLYISVRPERFTYHMLRETGEFVVNLTTKKLARATDYCGVRSGRDVDKWKEARLTPGKAKEVAAPLITECPVNIECRVTEVKELGSHHMFLAKVLAVDVDEEYLDKNGKFNLNKTGLMAYSHGEYVELGNQIGTFGYSVKKKTTKNTKARRKTR
;
A
#
# COMPACT_ATOMS: atom_id res chain seq x y z
N MET A 1 -3.27 -35.62 -8.66
CA MET A 1 -4.04 -34.50 -8.03
C MET A 1 -4.87 -33.85 -9.11
N GLY A 2 -6.19 -33.76 -8.96
CA GLY A 2 -7.09 -33.11 -9.91
C GLY A 2 -7.37 -31.65 -9.51
N LYS A 3 -7.69 -30.78 -10.49
CA LYS A 3 -8.20 -29.43 -10.26
C LYS A 3 -9.70 -29.43 -10.49
N GLN A 4 -10.43 -28.67 -9.67
CA GLN A 4 -11.85 -28.41 -9.91
C GLN A 4 -12.00 -27.00 -10.54
N ILE A 5 -12.96 -26.87 -11.46
CA ILE A 5 -13.28 -25.60 -12.08
C ILE A 5 -14.26 -24.86 -11.16
N TRP A 6 -13.89 -23.65 -10.74
CA TRP A 6 -14.75 -22.73 -10.01
C TRP A 6 -15.36 -21.70 -10.95
N LYS A 7 -16.47 -21.10 -10.51
CA LYS A 7 -17.03 -19.93 -11.18
C LYS A 7 -16.04 -18.77 -11.16
N PRO A 8 -16.07 -17.87 -12.16
CA PRO A 8 -15.25 -16.67 -12.17
C PRO A 8 -15.37 -15.85 -10.89
N GLY A 9 -14.24 -15.40 -10.34
CA GLY A 9 -14.17 -14.64 -9.09
C GLY A 9 -12.80 -14.01 -8.88
N ASN A 10 -12.70 -13.17 -7.84
CA ASN A 10 -11.47 -12.47 -7.47
C ASN A 10 -10.54 -13.43 -6.72
N MET A 11 -9.48 -13.88 -7.36
CA MET A 11 -8.54 -14.86 -6.80
C MET A 11 -7.07 -14.43 -6.87
N VAL A 12 -6.79 -13.18 -7.25
CA VAL A 12 -5.44 -12.63 -7.21
C VAL A 12 -5.15 -12.16 -5.79
N TYR A 13 -4.61 -13.05 -4.97
CA TYR A 13 -4.25 -12.81 -3.57
C TYR A 13 -2.84 -13.37 -3.27
N PRO A 14 -2.14 -12.85 -2.24
CA PRO A 14 -2.52 -11.71 -1.41
C PRO A 14 -2.38 -10.38 -2.16
N VAL A 15 -3.11 -9.38 -1.70
CA VAL A 15 -3.01 -7.99 -2.19
C VAL A 15 -2.67 -7.07 -1.02
N PRO A 16 -2.10 -5.87 -1.26
CA PRO A 16 -1.90 -4.92 -0.19
C PRO A 16 -3.27 -4.49 0.37
N ALA A 17 -3.34 -4.24 1.68
CA ALA A 17 -4.42 -3.48 2.28
C ALA A 17 -3.86 -2.10 2.61
N VAL A 18 -4.34 -1.04 1.98
CA VAL A 18 -3.83 0.31 2.19
C VAL A 18 -4.94 1.22 2.70
N MET A 19 -4.59 2.24 3.47
CA MET A 19 -5.49 3.34 3.75
C MET A 19 -5.24 4.46 2.74
N VAL A 20 -6.30 4.90 2.07
CA VAL A 20 -6.24 6.03 1.12
C VAL A 20 -6.89 7.23 1.77
N SER A 21 -6.14 8.30 1.93
CA SER A 21 -6.66 9.61 2.36
C SER A 21 -6.91 10.50 1.15
N ALA A 22 -8.02 11.21 1.18
CA ALA A 22 -8.43 12.18 0.17
C ALA A 22 -9.07 13.39 0.85
N VAL A 23 -9.20 14.48 0.10
CA VAL A 23 -9.76 15.76 0.56
C VAL A 23 -10.73 16.26 -0.51
N ASP A 24 -11.81 16.92 -0.10
CA ASP A 24 -12.69 17.65 -0.99
C ASP A 24 -12.21 19.11 -1.21
N ARG A 25 -12.93 19.88 -2.03
CA ARG A 25 -12.59 21.27 -2.32
C ARG A 25 -12.78 22.21 -1.13
N GLU A 26 -13.53 21.79 -0.12
CA GLU A 26 -13.77 22.56 1.11
C GLU A 26 -12.70 22.28 2.17
N GLY A 27 -11.76 21.35 1.90
CA GLY A 27 -10.68 20.97 2.80
C GLY A 27 -11.07 19.88 3.81
N LYS A 28 -12.26 19.28 3.69
CA LYS A 28 -12.67 18.15 4.52
C LYS A 28 -12.01 16.87 3.99
N SER A 29 -11.25 16.22 4.84
CA SER A 29 -10.55 14.97 4.50
C SER A 29 -11.26 13.73 5.04
N ASN A 30 -11.03 12.59 4.38
CA ASN A 30 -11.53 11.29 4.79
C ASN A 30 -10.53 10.18 4.44
N ILE A 31 -10.71 9.03 5.07
CA ILE A 31 -9.89 7.82 4.85
C ILE A 31 -10.78 6.68 4.38
N ILE A 32 -10.30 5.91 3.41
CA ILE A 32 -10.91 4.65 2.97
C ILE A 32 -9.86 3.55 2.87
N THR A 33 -10.20 2.34 3.28
CA THR A 33 -9.33 1.17 3.05
C THR A 33 -9.59 0.60 1.67
N VAL A 34 -8.52 0.38 0.93
CA VAL A 34 -8.53 -0.16 -0.43
C VAL A 34 -7.60 -1.36 -0.50
N ALA A 35 -8.11 -2.47 -1.04
CA ALA A 35 -7.35 -3.67 -1.37
C ALA A 35 -7.17 -3.83 -2.90
N TRP A 36 -8.03 -3.22 -3.71
CA TRP A 36 -7.86 -3.20 -5.16
C TRP A 36 -6.95 -2.05 -5.58
N THR A 37 -5.63 -2.26 -5.40
CA THR A 37 -4.57 -1.30 -5.71
C THR A 37 -3.28 -2.03 -6.11
N GLY A 38 -2.43 -1.35 -6.87
CA GLY A 38 -1.13 -1.89 -7.28
C GLY A 38 -0.35 -0.93 -8.17
N THR A 39 0.94 -1.20 -8.31
CA THR A 39 1.84 -0.51 -9.25
C THR A 39 1.52 -0.94 -10.68
N ILE A 40 1.45 0.01 -11.60
CA ILE A 40 1.17 -0.24 -13.04
C ILE A 40 2.31 0.17 -13.96
N CYS A 41 3.15 1.12 -13.56
CA CYS A 41 4.29 1.58 -14.35
C CYS A 41 5.43 2.01 -13.42
N SER A 42 6.67 1.77 -13.84
CA SER A 42 7.86 2.16 -13.08
C SER A 42 8.45 3.48 -13.54
N ASP A 43 8.34 3.80 -14.83
CA ASP A 43 8.80 5.05 -15.41
C ASP A 43 7.83 5.49 -16.53
N PRO A 44 7.03 6.55 -16.28
CA PRO A 44 6.87 7.24 -15.00
C PRO A 44 6.28 6.34 -13.90
N ALA A 45 6.59 6.63 -12.63
CA ALA A 45 6.03 5.87 -11.52
C ALA A 45 4.52 6.10 -11.42
N MET A 46 3.75 5.02 -11.53
CA MET A 46 2.29 5.06 -11.53
C MET A 46 1.70 3.88 -10.74
N LEU A 47 0.57 4.15 -10.12
CA LEU A 47 -0.25 3.14 -9.45
C LEU A 47 -1.74 3.34 -9.77
N TYR A 48 -2.56 2.41 -9.33
CA TYR A 48 -4.01 2.56 -9.37
C TYR A 48 -4.63 2.27 -8.01
N ILE A 49 -5.81 2.83 -7.79
CA ILE A 49 -6.78 2.41 -6.78
C ILE A 49 -8.13 2.19 -7.46
N SER A 50 -8.88 1.16 -7.06
CA SER A 50 -10.25 0.95 -7.53
C SER A 50 -11.23 1.15 -6.39
N VAL A 51 -12.16 2.07 -6.56
CA VAL A 51 -13.12 2.50 -5.53
C VAL A 51 -14.52 2.41 -6.10
N ARG A 52 -15.46 1.92 -5.28
CA ARG A 52 -16.88 1.88 -5.65
C ARG A 52 -17.50 3.28 -5.61
N PRO A 53 -18.34 3.66 -6.60
CA PRO A 53 -18.96 5.00 -6.65
C PRO A 53 -19.78 5.38 -5.42
N GLU A 54 -20.40 4.41 -4.75
CA GLU A 54 -21.21 4.65 -3.55
C GLU A 54 -20.37 4.97 -2.28
N ARG A 55 -19.06 4.77 -2.31
CA ARG A 55 -18.18 5.08 -1.16
C ARG A 55 -18.04 6.59 -0.99
N PHE A 56 -18.08 7.04 0.26
CA PHE A 56 -18.02 8.47 0.59
C PHE A 56 -16.78 9.18 0.03
N THR A 57 -15.62 8.52 0.03
CA THR A 57 -14.36 9.10 -0.49
C THR A 57 -14.36 9.24 -2.01
N TYR A 58 -15.25 8.53 -2.74
CA TYR A 58 -15.26 8.52 -4.20
C TYR A 58 -15.41 9.93 -4.81
N HIS A 59 -16.35 10.74 -4.28
CA HIS A 59 -16.56 12.09 -4.80
C HIS A 59 -15.35 13.00 -4.56
N MET A 60 -14.65 12.86 -3.42
CA MET A 60 -13.42 13.61 -3.14
C MET A 60 -12.34 13.31 -4.17
N LEU A 61 -12.16 12.02 -4.52
CA LEU A 61 -11.23 11.59 -5.56
C LEU A 61 -11.60 12.14 -6.95
N ARG A 62 -12.89 12.25 -7.25
CA ARG A 62 -13.38 12.82 -8.52
C ARG A 62 -13.22 14.33 -8.57
N GLU A 63 -13.37 15.02 -7.46
CA GLU A 63 -13.31 16.47 -7.37
C GLU A 63 -11.91 17.03 -7.45
N THR A 64 -10.99 16.45 -6.66
CA THR A 64 -9.63 16.99 -6.52
C THR A 64 -8.63 16.26 -7.40
N GLY A 65 -8.90 14.98 -7.71
CA GLY A 65 -7.95 14.14 -8.41
C GLY A 65 -6.68 13.86 -7.61
N GLU A 66 -6.69 14.10 -6.29
CA GLU A 66 -5.53 13.96 -5.43
C GLU A 66 -5.82 13.01 -4.27
N PHE A 67 -4.84 12.19 -3.91
CA PHE A 67 -4.93 11.28 -2.79
C PHE A 67 -3.55 10.83 -2.32
N VAL A 68 -3.50 10.28 -1.11
CA VAL A 68 -2.30 9.61 -0.58
C VAL A 68 -2.61 8.15 -0.32
N VAL A 69 -1.75 7.26 -0.81
CA VAL A 69 -1.77 5.84 -0.44
C VAL A 69 -0.85 5.65 0.76
N ASN A 70 -1.41 5.24 1.89
CA ASN A 70 -0.68 5.04 3.14
C ASN A 70 -0.54 3.55 3.37
N LEU A 71 0.70 3.02 3.39
CA LEU A 71 0.97 1.60 3.59
C LEU A 71 0.72 1.23 5.05
N THR A 72 -0.03 0.17 5.25
CA THR A 72 -0.48 -0.25 6.57
C THR A 72 0.37 -1.37 7.15
N THR A 73 0.48 -1.37 8.47
CA THR A 73 1.23 -2.37 9.23
C THR A 73 0.30 -3.19 10.12
N LYS A 74 0.80 -4.30 10.68
CA LYS A 74 0.05 -5.09 11.66
C LYS A 74 -0.43 -4.28 12.87
N LYS A 75 0.32 -3.24 13.27
CA LYS A 75 -0.10 -2.34 14.36
C LYS A 75 -1.33 -1.54 14.01
N LEU A 76 -1.54 -1.26 12.71
CA LEU A 76 -2.64 -0.49 12.17
C LEU A 76 -3.82 -1.36 11.68
N ALA A 77 -3.77 -2.69 11.84
CA ALA A 77 -4.78 -3.61 11.31
C ALA A 77 -6.21 -3.21 11.71
N ARG A 78 -6.44 -2.88 13.00
CA ARG A 78 -7.75 -2.42 13.48
C ARG A 78 -8.21 -1.11 12.83
N ALA A 79 -7.31 -0.13 12.70
CA ALA A 79 -7.62 1.15 12.05
C ALA A 79 -7.92 0.94 10.57
N THR A 80 -7.15 0.07 9.91
CA THR A 80 -7.35 -0.31 8.50
C THR A 80 -8.72 -0.93 8.29
N ASP A 81 -9.09 -1.92 9.09
CA ASP A 81 -10.43 -2.56 9.02
C ASP A 81 -11.53 -1.53 9.26
N TYR A 82 -11.43 -0.75 10.34
CA TYR A 82 -12.40 0.28 10.69
C TYR A 82 -12.63 1.28 9.54
N CYS A 83 -11.56 1.78 8.92
CA CYS A 83 -11.63 2.72 7.79
C CYS A 83 -12.26 2.10 6.54
N GLY A 84 -12.23 0.78 6.39
CA GLY A 84 -12.87 0.03 5.30
C GLY A 84 -14.37 -0.21 5.51
N VAL A 85 -14.78 -0.43 6.78
CA VAL A 85 -16.16 -0.81 7.13
C VAL A 85 -17.05 0.41 7.38
N ARG A 86 -16.55 1.41 8.13
CA ARG A 86 -17.34 2.61 8.47
C ARG A 86 -17.36 3.64 7.33
N SER A 87 -18.45 4.40 7.25
CA SER A 87 -18.56 5.49 6.28
C SER A 87 -18.14 6.83 6.90
N GLY A 88 -17.41 7.66 6.13
CA GLY A 88 -17.10 9.04 6.52
C GLY A 88 -18.31 9.98 6.52
N ARG A 89 -19.49 9.50 6.08
CA ARG A 89 -20.77 10.22 6.26
C ARG A 89 -21.23 10.19 7.71
N ASP A 90 -20.92 9.10 8.43
CA ASP A 90 -21.48 8.81 9.74
C ASP A 90 -20.49 9.07 10.87
N VAL A 91 -19.18 9.02 10.58
CA VAL A 91 -18.12 9.10 11.60
C VAL A 91 -16.91 9.90 11.09
N ASP A 92 -16.23 10.55 12.02
CA ASP A 92 -14.88 11.08 11.81
C ASP A 92 -13.85 9.96 11.99
N LYS A 93 -13.35 9.44 10.87
CA LYS A 93 -12.41 8.32 10.89
C LYS A 93 -11.04 8.67 11.46
N TRP A 94 -10.61 9.92 11.35
CA TRP A 94 -9.38 10.37 11.97
C TRP A 94 -9.42 10.20 13.48
N LYS A 95 -10.49 10.71 14.07
CA LYS A 95 -10.73 10.63 15.52
C LYS A 95 -10.97 9.20 15.99
N GLU A 96 -11.91 8.50 15.35
CA GLU A 96 -12.35 7.18 15.82
C GLU A 96 -11.28 6.09 15.62
N ALA A 97 -10.51 6.16 14.54
CA ALA A 97 -9.39 5.25 14.31
C ALA A 97 -8.08 5.71 14.99
N ARG A 98 -8.09 6.87 15.67
CA ARG A 98 -6.94 7.49 16.35
C ARG A 98 -5.76 7.67 15.39
N LEU A 99 -6.04 8.23 14.21
CA LEU A 99 -5.05 8.54 13.19
C LEU A 99 -4.80 10.04 13.14
N THR A 100 -3.57 10.43 12.86
CA THR A 100 -3.13 11.82 12.82
C THR A 100 -2.91 12.27 11.37
N PRO A 101 -3.63 13.30 10.88
CA PRO A 101 -3.37 13.85 9.56
C PRO A 101 -2.03 14.61 9.55
N GLY A 102 -1.13 14.21 8.66
CA GLY A 102 0.12 14.89 8.37
C GLY A 102 0.01 15.73 7.11
N LYS A 103 0.85 16.76 7.00
CA LYS A 103 0.90 17.61 5.80
C LYS A 103 1.66 16.90 4.68
N ALA A 104 1.01 16.70 3.54
CA ALA A 104 1.65 16.27 2.31
C ALA A 104 2.41 17.43 1.64
N LYS A 105 3.34 17.10 0.76
CA LYS A 105 4.19 18.07 0.06
C LYS A 105 3.62 18.47 -1.30
N GLU A 106 3.14 17.50 -2.06
CA GLU A 106 2.78 17.66 -3.47
C GLU A 106 1.25 17.66 -3.70
N VAL A 107 0.45 17.21 -2.73
CA VAL A 107 -1.01 17.12 -2.82
C VAL A 107 -1.71 17.72 -1.61
N ALA A 108 -2.98 18.09 -1.76
CA ALA A 108 -3.78 18.62 -0.66
C ALA A 108 -4.27 17.53 0.31
N ALA A 109 -4.35 16.28 -0.14
CA ALA A 109 -4.78 15.15 0.69
C ALA A 109 -3.74 14.89 1.80
N PRO A 110 -4.16 14.71 3.08
CA PRO A 110 -3.21 14.55 4.18
C PRO A 110 -2.57 13.17 4.20
N LEU A 111 -1.34 13.08 4.70
CA LEU A 111 -0.69 11.82 5.09
C LEU A 111 -1.38 11.22 6.32
N ILE A 112 -1.22 9.92 6.54
CA ILE A 112 -1.49 9.27 7.84
C ILE A 112 -0.12 9.07 8.51
N THR A 113 0.16 9.85 9.58
CA THR A 113 1.50 9.90 10.18
C THR A 113 1.94 8.60 10.82
N GLU A 114 1.01 7.74 11.21
CA GLU A 114 1.30 6.42 11.78
C GLU A 114 1.70 5.37 10.72
N CYS A 115 1.58 5.70 9.44
CA CYS A 115 1.96 4.81 8.35
C CYS A 115 3.42 5.05 7.94
N PRO A 116 4.25 3.99 7.85
CA PRO A 116 5.68 4.13 7.60
C PRO A 116 6.03 4.57 6.17
N VAL A 117 5.06 4.55 5.26
CA VAL A 117 5.19 4.99 3.87
C VAL A 117 3.90 5.65 3.43
N ASN A 118 4.02 6.84 2.88
CA ASN A 118 2.91 7.60 2.30
C ASN A 118 3.28 7.95 0.86
N ILE A 119 2.40 7.66 -0.09
CA ILE A 119 2.63 7.82 -1.52
C ILE A 119 1.65 8.86 -2.03
N GLU A 120 2.16 10.04 -2.36
CA GLU A 120 1.38 11.17 -2.86
C GLU A 120 1.07 11.01 -4.34
N CYS A 121 -0.20 11.06 -4.69
CA CYS A 121 -0.68 10.68 -6.01
C CYS A 121 -1.61 11.72 -6.63
N ARG A 122 -1.46 11.91 -7.95
CA ARG A 122 -2.41 12.69 -8.76
C ARG A 122 -3.01 11.82 -9.85
N VAL A 123 -4.34 11.80 -9.93
CA VAL A 123 -5.12 11.05 -10.92
C VAL A 123 -4.81 11.56 -12.32
N THR A 124 -4.55 10.65 -13.24
CA THR A 124 -4.36 10.95 -14.67
C THR A 124 -5.51 10.47 -15.52
N GLU A 125 -6.19 9.40 -15.08
CA GLU A 125 -7.31 8.80 -15.81
C GLU A 125 -8.24 8.07 -14.85
N VAL A 126 -9.53 8.04 -15.16
CA VAL A 126 -10.52 7.23 -14.42
C VAL A 126 -11.21 6.30 -15.40
N LYS A 127 -11.14 4.99 -15.16
CA LYS A 127 -11.82 3.95 -15.94
C LYS A 127 -13.01 3.40 -15.16
N GLU A 128 -14.18 3.49 -15.73
CA GLU A 128 -15.40 2.94 -15.14
C GLU A 128 -15.53 1.46 -15.50
N LEU A 129 -15.43 0.59 -14.49
CA LEU A 129 -15.37 -0.87 -14.63
C LEU A 129 -16.51 -1.57 -13.86
N GLY A 130 -17.73 -1.28 -14.21
CA GLY A 130 -18.89 -1.87 -13.52
C GLY A 130 -18.95 -1.49 -12.03
N SER A 131 -18.75 -2.42 -11.09
CA SER A 131 -18.87 -2.15 -9.65
C SER A 131 -17.80 -1.22 -9.06
N HIS A 132 -16.68 -1.06 -9.73
CA HIS A 132 -15.57 -0.21 -9.29
C HIS A 132 -15.12 0.69 -10.44
N HIS A 133 -14.71 1.91 -10.07
CA HIS A 133 -14.00 2.80 -10.96
C HIS A 133 -12.53 2.79 -10.60
N MET A 134 -11.66 2.57 -11.58
CA MET A 134 -10.21 2.54 -11.41
C MET A 134 -9.65 3.94 -11.66
N PHE A 135 -8.99 4.48 -10.66
CA PHE A 135 -8.25 5.74 -10.72
C PHE A 135 -6.78 5.41 -10.99
N LEU A 136 -6.31 5.68 -12.21
CA LEU A 136 -4.90 5.62 -12.56
C LEU A 136 -4.24 6.92 -12.13
N ALA A 137 -3.11 6.82 -11.44
CA ALA A 137 -2.47 7.99 -10.85
C ALA A 137 -0.95 7.95 -11.02
N LYS A 138 -0.38 9.13 -11.25
CA LYS A 138 1.05 9.37 -11.20
C LYS A 138 1.47 9.54 -9.73
N VAL A 139 2.58 8.91 -9.35
CA VAL A 139 3.24 9.12 -8.07
C VAL A 139 4.05 10.42 -8.16
N LEU A 140 3.80 11.35 -7.24
CA LEU A 140 4.48 12.66 -7.19
C LEU A 140 5.59 12.67 -6.14
N ALA A 141 5.35 12.04 -4.97
CA ALA A 141 6.32 11.91 -3.90
C ALA A 141 6.07 10.60 -3.12
N VAL A 142 7.10 10.16 -2.41
CA VAL A 142 7.03 9.05 -1.45
C VAL A 142 7.71 9.49 -0.18
N ASP A 143 6.93 9.62 0.89
CA ASP A 143 7.42 9.92 2.22
C ASP A 143 7.67 8.60 2.95
N VAL A 144 8.80 8.50 3.64
CA VAL A 144 9.19 7.31 4.39
C VAL A 144 9.60 7.69 5.80
N ASP A 145 9.25 6.86 6.76
CA ASP A 145 9.60 7.06 8.15
C ASP A 145 11.12 6.86 8.35
N GLU A 146 11.77 7.87 8.92
CA GLU A 146 13.22 7.92 9.11
C GLU A 146 13.73 6.78 10.00
N GLU A 147 12.92 6.25 10.92
CA GLU A 147 13.33 5.12 11.80
C GLU A 147 13.69 3.86 11.00
N TYR A 148 13.22 3.72 9.76
CA TYR A 148 13.52 2.59 8.88
C TYR A 148 14.64 2.86 7.88
N LEU A 149 15.29 4.02 7.95
CA LEU A 149 16.50 4.31 7.19
C LEU A 149 17.71 3.68 7.89
N ASP A 150 18.63 3.10 7.13
CA ASP A 150 19.92 2.69 7.65
C ASP A 150 20.89 3.89 7.68
N LYS A 151 22.07 3.68 8.28
CA LYS A 151 23.12 4.71 8.37
C LYS A 151 23.61 5.28 7.02
N ASN A 152 23.27 4.63 5.92
CA ASN A 152 23.60 5.07 4.56
C ASN A 152 22.39 5.71 3.86
N GLY A 153 21.28 5.94 4.56
CA GLY A 153 20.05 6.49 4.01
C GLY A 153 19.20 5.50 3.21
N LYS A 154 19.52 4.20 3.24
CA LYS A 154 18.73 3.17 2.56
C LYS A 154 17.51 2.78 3.36
N PHE A 155 16.34 2.89 2.75
CA PHE A 155 15.07 2.51 3.35
C PHE A 155 14.87 0.98 3.42
N ASN A 156 14.48 0.48 4.60
CA ASN A 156 14.25 -0.93 4.86
C ASN A 156 12.76 -1.26 4.98
N LEU A 157 12.04 -1.24 3.86
CA LEU A 157 10.59 -1.47 3.80
C LEU A 157 10.15 -2.73 4.57
N ASN A 158 10.87 -3.85 4.45
CA ASN A 158 10.49 -5.11 5.09
C ASN A 158 10.57 -5.10 6.63
N LYS A 159 11.17 -4.07 7.23
CA LYS A 159 11.21 -3.90 8.69
C LYS A 159 9.99 -3.16 9.24
N THR A 160 9.19 -2.55 8.40
CA THR A 160 8.02 -1.75 8.81
C THR A 160 6.87 -2.58 9.34
N GLY A 161 6.85 -3.90 9.08
CA GLY A 161 5.79 -4.80 9.52
C GLY A 161 4.51 -4.65 8.70
N LEU A 162 4.67 -4.49 7.38
CA LEU A 162 3.53 -4.43 6.45
C LEU A 162 2.65 -5.66 6.56
N MET A 163 1.37 -5.47 6.27
CA MET A 163 0.39 -6.54 6.17
C MET A 163 -0.21 -6.64 4.76
N ALA A 164 -0.82 -7.78 4.48
CA ALA A 164 -1.54 -8.03 3.25
C ALA A 164 -2.99 -8.44 3.55
N TYR A 165 -3.86 -8.32 2.55
CA TYR A 165 -5.22 -8.84 2.57
C TYR A 165 -5.31 -10.08 1.69
N SER A 166 -5.85 -11.16 2.24
CA SER A 166 -6.00 -12.42 1.54
C SER A 166 -7.37 -13.03 1.84
N HIS A 167 -8.24 -13.01 0.85
CA HIS A 167 -9.54 -13.72 0.85
C HIS A 167 -10.40 -13.48 2.11
N GLY A 168 -10.51 -12.23 2.55
CA GLY A 168 -11.30 -11.85 3.73
C GLY A 168 -10.51 -11.67 5.01
N GLU A 169 -9.20 -11.95 5.00
CA GLU A 169 -8.35 -11.93 6.17
C GLU A 169 -7.19 -10.95 6.00
N TYR A 170 -6.77 -10.31 7.10
CA TYR A 170 -5.51 -9.56 7.17
C TYR A 170 -4.41 -10.51 7.64
N VAL A 171 -3.31 -10.55 6.90
CA VAL A 171 -2.19 -11.45 7.18
C VAL A 171 -0.88 -10.68 7.30
N GLU A 172 -0.02 -11.12 8.20
CA GLU A 172 1.33 -10.58 8.35
C GLU A 172 2.24 -11.19 7.27
N LEU A 173 3.19 -10.41 6.74
CA LEU A 173 4.21 -10.94 5.84
C LEU A 173 5.18 -11.82 6.62
N GLY A 174 5.45 -13.01 6.10
CA GLY A 174 6.35 -13.97 6.72
C GLY A 174 7.84 -13.69 6.49
N ASN A 175 8.68 -14.69 6.75
CA ASN A 175 10.12 -14.59 6.60
C ASN A 175 10.53 -14.41 5.14
N GLN A 176 11.62 -13.70 4.90
CA GLN A 176 12.22 -13.56 3.58
C GLN A 176 12.67 -14.94 3.06
N ILE A 177 12.18 -15.33 1.88
CA ILE A 177 12.54 -16.58 1.21
C ILE A 177 13.65 -16.41 0.18
N GLY A 178 13.96 -15.20 -0.24
CA GLY A 178 15.03 -14.92 -1.22
C GLY A 178 15.10 -13.44 -1.56
N THR A 179 16.05 -13.10 -2.43
CA THR A 179 16.17 -11.77 -3.03
C THR A 179 15.94 -11.86 -4.53
N PHE A 180 15.51 -10.80 -5.18
CA PHE A 180 15.34 -10.78 -6.63
C PHE A 180 16.61 -11.32 -7.31
N GLY A 181 16.43 -12.29 -8.22
CA GLY A 181 17.52 -12.96 -8.94
C GLY A 181 18.28 -14.04 -8.15
N TYR A 182 17.85 -14.41 -6.94
CA TYR A 182 18.54 -15.45 -6.15
C TYR A 182 18.60 -16.81 -6.83
N SER A 183 17.62 -17.15 -7.67
CA SER A 183 17.53 -18.43 -8.37
C SER A 183 18.63 -18.65 -9.43
N VAL A 184 19.18 -17.56 -9.97
CA VAL A 184 20.23 -17.59 -11.02
C VAL A 184 21.60 -17.18 -10.49
N LYS A 185 21.75 -16.88 -9.21
CA LYS A 185 23.05 -16.58 -8.59
C LYS A 185 23.92 -17.84 -8.59
N LYS A 186 25.10 -17.76 -9.25
CA LYS A 186 26.10 -18.83 -9.15
C LYS A 186 26.48 -19.06 -7.68
N LYS A 187 26.46 -20.31 -7.21
CA LYS A 187 27.02 -20.67 -5.89
C LYS A 187 28.49 -20.31 -5.91
N THR A 188 28.90 -19.30 -5.17
CA THR A 188 30.32 -19.04 -4.89
C THR A 188 30.83 -20.21 -4.06
N THR A 189 31.57 -21.11 -4.66
CA THR A 189 32.34 -22.14 -3.95
C THR A 189 33.33 -21.41 -3.06
N LYS A 190 33.04 -21.33 -1.76
CA LYS A 190 34.03 -20.92 -0.77
C LYS A 190 35.20 -21.94 -0.89
N ASN A 191 36.33 -21.48 -1.40
CA ASN A 191 37.59 -22.24 -1.45
C ASN A 191 37.95 -22.68 -0.03
N THR A 192 37.77 -23.97 0.24
CA THR A 192 38.36 -24.66 1.39
C THR A 192 39.85 -24.85 1.12
N LYS A 193 40.62 -23.78 1.20
CA LYS A 193 42.06 -23.81 1.30
C LYS A 193 42.47 -23.39 2.72
N ALA A 194 42.26 -24.29 3.66
CA ALA A 194 42.91 -24.24 4.94
C ALA A 194 43.04 -25.67 5.48
N ARG A 195 44.15 -26.34 5.19
CA ARG A 195 44.85 -27.34 6.03
C ARG A 195 45.75 -28.21 5.16
N ARG A 196 46.94 -27.74 4.86
CA ARG A 196 48.13 -28.56 4.65
C ARG A 196 49.37 -27.74 4.98
N LYS A 197 49.65 -27.66 6.27
CA LYS A 197 51.02 -27.44 6.78
C LYS A 197 51.09 -28.06 8.16
N THR A 198 51.57 -29.32 8.17
CA THR A 198 52.39 -29.90 9.23
C THR A 198 52.84 -31.28 8.74
N ARG A 199 54.00 -31.31 8.21
CA ARG A 199 55.04 -32.31 8.44
C ARG A 199 56.33 -31.77 7.85
#